data_c87bac100f8b2e6c2c42488dd9ff0668
#
_entry.id   c87bac100f8b2e6c2c42488dd9ff0668
#
_cell.length_a   1.000
_cell.length_b   1.000
_cell.length_c   1.000
_cell.angle_alpha   90.00
_cell.angle_beta   90.00
_cell.angle_gamma   90.00
#
_symmetry.space_group_name_H-M   'P 1'
#
loop_
_entity.id
_entity.type
_entity.pdbx_description
1 polymer ?
#
loop_
_entity_poly.entity_id
_entity_poly.type
_entity_poly.pdbx_seq_one_letter_code
_entity_poly.pdbx_strand_id
1 'polypeptide(L)'
;PMIKNALITGYMPPWGAHERHRGEFKDERYIEDNELATLVAWVDGGALEGNPADAADQSGQIAEAGGTVLPDSGWWIGDPDLVVQFDRPVYVKDDIMDWQPTVQMPVPEGAHTKPKWVSKAELAPGGPWVHHIVSSHMGVGVPGRGPFTYPEGWGVLMPEDPFITVNMHYHKDPGEGTAITDMTRA
;
A
#
# COMPACT_ATOMS: atom_id res chain seq x y z
N PRO A 1 -3.78 -19.53 16.79
CA PRO A 1 -3.05 -19.12 18.01
C PRO A 1 -2.35 -17.77 17.85
N MET A 2 -1.62 -17.53 16.75
CA MET A 2 -0.84 -16.30 16.57
C MET A 2 -1.72 -15.06 16.40
N ILE A 3 -2.75 -15.10 15.57
CA ILE A 3 -3.70 -13.99 15.37
C ILE A 3 -4.30 -13.57 16.70
N LYS A 4 -4.92 -14.52 17.45
CA LYS A 4 -5.52 -14.25 18.75
C LYS A 4 -4.54 -13.61 19.73
N ASN A 5 -3.30 -14.13 19.80
CA ASN A 5 -2.27 -13.56 20.68
C ASN A 5 -1.91 -12.12 20.29
N ALA A 6 -1.72 -11.86 19.01
CA ALA A 6 -1.39 -10.53 18.52
C ALA A 6 -2.49 -9.50 18.83
N LEU A 7 -3.75 -9.91 18.74
CA LEU A 7 -4.89 -9.04 19.04
C LEU A 7 -5.03 -8.78 20.55
N ILE A 8 -4.99 -9.83 21.38
CA ILE A 8 -5.16 -9.71 22.84
C ILE A 8 -4.01 -8.91 23.48
N THR A 9 -2.80 -9.05 22.95
CA THR A 9 -1.63 -8.32 23.47
C THR A 9 -1.53 -6.89 22.92
N GLY A 10 -2.41 -6.46 22.00
CA GLY A 10 -2.35 -5.17 21.35
C GLY A 10 -1.16 -5.01 20.38
N TYR A 11 -0.52 -6.13 20.00
CA TYR A 11 0.53 -6.09 18.98
C TYR A 11 -0.01 -5.75 17.59
N MET A 12 -1.27 -6.11 17.34
CA MET A 12 -2.01 -5.77 16.12
C MET A 12 -3.37 -5.15 16.47
N PRO A 13 -3.80 -4.11 15.73
CA PRO A 13 -3.05 -3.37 14.71
C PRO A 13 -1.88 -2.60 15.30
N PRO A 14 -0.78 -2.40 14.56
CA PRO A 14 0.37 -1.63 15.06
C PRO A 14 -0.01 -0.15 15.16
N TRP A 15 -0.13 0.32 16.39
CA TRP A 15 -0.45 1.71 16.71
C TRP A 15 0.37 2.18 17.90
N GLY A 16 1.18 3.22 17.70
CA GLY A 16 2.15 3.68 18.71
C GLY A 16 1.62 4.75 19.67
N ALA A 17 0.44 5.30 19.47
CA ALA A 17 -0.12 6.28 20.36
C ALA A 17 -0.74 5.62 21.60
N HIS A 18 -0.62 6.28 22.76
CA HIS A 18 -1.21 5.79 23.99
C HIS A 18 -2.74 5.87 23.92
N GLU A 19 -3.43 4.89 24.48
CA GLU A 19 -4.89 4.74 24.45
C GLU A 19 -5.69 5.96 24.92
N ARG A 20 -5.13 6.77 25.85
CA ARG A 20 -5.76 8.01 26.31
C ARG A 20 -6.00 9.05 25.20
N HIS A 21 -5.32 8.88 24.05
CA HIS A 21 -5.44 9.74 22.88
C HIS A 21 -6.32 9.13 21.78
N ARG A 22 -7.09 8.09 22.12
CA ARG A 22 -7.99 7.42 21.18
C ARG A 22 -9.01 8.43 20.64
N GLY A 23 -9.19 8.44 19.32
CA GLY A 23 -10.08 9.37 18.61
C GLY A 23 -9.47 10.74 18.30
N GLU A 24 -8.22 11.01 18.69
CA GLU A 24 -7.56 12.30 18.43
C GLU A 24 -6.78 12.33 17.10
N PHE A 25 -6.45 11.18 16.55
CA PHE A 25 -5.61 11.08 15.35
C PHE A 25 -6.42 10.75 14.10
N LYS A 26 -6.05 11.34 12.99
CA LYS A 26 -6.55 10.94 11.69
C LYS A 26 -6.07 9.51 11.35
N ASP A 27 -6.95 8.72 10.74
CA ASP A 27 -6.65 7.34 10.31
C ASP A 27 -6.16 6.45 11.46
N GLU A 28 -6.66 6.68 12.67
CA GLU A 28 -6.34 5.92 13.86
C GLU A 28 -6.69 4.44 13.68
N ARG A 29 -5.80 3.57 14.16
CA ARG A 29 -5.93 2.12 14.00
C ARG A 29 -6.14 1.47 15.35
N TYR A 30 -7.34 1.01 15.59
CA TYR A 30 -7.67 0.19 16.75
C TYR A 30 -8.78 -0.80 16.39
N ILE A 31 -9.00 -1.77 17.25
CA ILE A 31 -10.09 -2.72 17.15
C ILE A 31 -11.02 -2.45 18.33
N GLU A 32 -12.30 -2.32 18.06
CA GLU A 32 -13.31 -2.17 19.11
C GLU A 32 -13.47 -3.46 19.91
N ASP A 33 -13.92 -3.36 21.16
CA ASP A 33 -14.05 -4.51 22.06
C ASP A 33 -14.96 -5.62 21.50
N ASN A 34 -16.03 -5.25 20.80
CA ASN A 34 -16.92 -6.20 20.14
C ASN A 34 -16.27 -6.87 18.92
N GLU A 35 -15.44 -6.16 18.16
CA GLU A 35 -14.69 -6.71 17.04
C GLU A 35 -13.60 -7.66 17.55
N LEU A 36 -12.89 -7.26 18.60
CA LEU A 36 -11.91 -8.11 19.27
C LEU A 36 -12.57 -9.42 19.78
N ALA A 37 -13.71 -9.31 20.44
CA ALA A 37 -14.46 -10.46 20.94
C ALA A 37 -14.87 -11.38 19.78
N THR A 38 -15.31 -10.83 18.65
CA THR A 38 -15.69 -11.58 17.44
C THR A 38 -14.51 -12.34 16.86
N LEU A 39 -13.38 -11.68 16.69
CA LEU A 39 -12.14 -12.28 16.15
C LEU A 39 -11.61 -13.37 17.08
N VAL A 40 -11.65 -13.16 18.39
CA VAL A 40 -11.23 -14.16 19.38
C VAL A 40 -12.14 -15.38 19.32
N ALA A 41 -13.46 -15.18 19.26
CA ALA A 41 -14.43 -16.27 19.16
C ALA A 41 -14.27 -17.07 17.85
N TRP A 42 -14.01 -16.40 16.73
CA TRP A 42 -13.72 -17.06 15.45
C TRP A 42 -12.46 -17.94 15.54
N VAL A 43 -11.36 -17.42 16.13
CA VAL A 43 -10.15 -18.23 16.31
C VAL A 43 -10.39 -19.43 17.24
N ASP A 44 -11.12 -19.22 18.36
CA ASP A 44 -11.43 -20.29 19.31
C ASP A 44 -12.41 -21.33 18.71
N GLY A 45 -13.24 -20.91 17.76
CA GLY A 45 -14.13 -21.79 16.98
C GLY A 45 -13.44 -22.58 15.87
N GLY A 46 -12.11 -22.47 15.73
CA GLY A 46 -11.33 -23.22 14.74
C GLY A 46 -10.97 -22.41 13.50
N ALA A 47 -11.17 -21.09 13.49
CA ALA A 47 -10.87 -20.19 12.38
C ALA A 47 -11.41 -20.69 11.04
N LEU A 48 -12.69 -21.09 11.05
CA LEU A 48 -13.36 -21.66 9.88
C LEU A 48 -13.33 -20.67 8.71
N GLU A 49 -13.05 -21.18 7.52
CA GLU A 49 -13.17 -20.45 6.29
C GLU A 49 -14.63 -20.05 6.05
N GLY A 50 -14.86 -18.78 5.72
CA GLY A 50 -16.19 -18.30 5.36
C GLY A 50 -16.61 -18.76 3.96
N ASN A 51 -17.82 -18.40 3.56
CA ASN A 51 -18.27 -18.65 2.19
C ASN A 51 -17.56 -17.70 1.23
N PRO A 52 -16.81 -18.18 0.21
CA PRO A 52 -16.15 -17.32 -0.78
C PRO A 52 -17.10 -16.37 -1.51
N ALA A 53 -18.38 -16.73 -1.64
CA ALA A 53 -19.37 -15.85 -2.25
C ALA A 53 -19.68 -14.60 -1.41
N ASP A 54 -19.55 -14.70 -0.08
CA ASP A 54 -19.77 -13.55 0.81
C ASP A 54 -18.61 -12.54 0.71
N ALA A 55 -17.40 -13.00 0.36
CA ALA A 55 -16.25 -12.12 0.12
C ALA A 55 -16.42 -11.26 -1.14
N ALA A 56 -17.14 -11.72 -2.15
CA ALA A 56 -17.42 -10.98 -3.37
C ALA A 56 -18.36 -9.78 -3.13
N ASP A 57 -19.30 -9.90 -2.19
CA ASP A 57 -20.23 -8.82 -1.84
C ASP A 57 -19.59 -7.70 -1.00
N GLN A 58 -18.41 -7.96 -0.43
CA GLN A 58 -17.65 -6.97 0.32
C GLN A 58 -16.71 -6.12 -0.57
N SER A 59 -16.72 -6.34 -1.88
CA SER A 59 -15.87 -5.58 -2.81
C SER A 59 -16.08 -4.06 -2.70
N GLY A 60 -17.30 -3.60 -2.43
CA GLY A 60 -17.60 -2.20 -2.18
C GLY A 60 -17.00 -1.67 -0.87
N GLN A 61 -17.09 -2.44 0.22
CA GLN A 61 -16.51 -2.06 1.52
C GLN A 61 -14.97 -2.12 1.50
N ILE A 62 -14.42 -3.08 0.77
CA ILE A 62 -12.98 -3.19 0.54
C ILE A 62 -12.50 -2.00 -0.30
N ALA A 63 -13.29 -1.54 -1.27
CA ALA A 63 -13.00 -0.35 -2.07
C ALA A 63 -12.99 0.93 -1.22
N GLU A 64 -13.95 1.11 -0.31
CA GLU A 64 -13.99 2.22 0.66
C GLU A 64 -12.82 2.17 1.65
N ALA A 65 -12.35 0.99 2.00
CA ALA A 65 -11.19 0.77 2.88
C ALA A 65 -9.83 0.76 2.13
N GLY A 66 -9.81 1.14 0.84
CA GLY A 66 -8.60 1.04 0.00
C GLY A 66 -8.37 -0.35 -0.59
N GLY A 67 -9.43 -1.11 -0.81
CA GLY A 67 -9.39 -2.48 -1.35
C GLY A 67 -9.13 -2.57 -2.85
N THR A 68 -9.08 -3.79 -3.36
CA THR A 68 -8.45 -4.19 -4.63
C THR A 68 -9.24 -3.96 -5.91
N VAL A 69 -10.42 -3.36 -5.88
CA VAL A 69 -11.17 -3.04 -7.10
C VAL A 69 -10.77 -1.64 -7.57
N LEU A 70 -9.88 -1.60 -8.53
CA LEU A 70 -9.47 -0.35 -9.15
C LEU A 70 -10.64 0.29 -9.93
N PRO A 71 -10.79 1.62 -9.90
CA PRO A 71 -11.67 2.35 -10.81
C PRO A 71 -11.35 2.03 -12.29
N ASP A 72 -12.29 2.32 -13.19
CA ASP A 72 -12.11 2.12 -14.64
C ASP A 72 -10.87 2.87 -15.19
N SER A 73 -10.49 3.98 -14.56
CA SER A 73 -9.24 4.69 -14.87
C SER A 73 -7.97 3.89 -14.55
N GLY A 74 -8.09 2.84 -13.74
CA GLY A 74 -6.95 2.08 -13.19
C GLY A 74 -6.17 2.81 -12.09
N TRP A 75 -6.73 3.91 -11.54
CA TRP A 75 -6.15 4.72 -10.47
C TRP A 75 -7.22 5.17 -9.48
N TRP A 76 -6.92 5.09 -8.20
CA TRP A 76 -7.82 5.54 -7.13
C TRP A 76 -7.93 7.08 -7.05
N ILE A 77 -6.89 7.79 -7.48
CA ILE A 77 -6.90 9.26 -7.51
C ILE A 77 -7.76 9.85 -8.64
N GLY A 78 -8.33 9.01 -9.51
CA GLY A 78 -8.96 9.41 -10.78
C GLY A 78 -7.95 9.45 -11.92
N ASP A 79 -8.15 10.31 -12.92
CA ASP A 79 -7.20 10.46 -14.03
C ASP A 79 -5.98 11.25 -13.54
N PRO A 80 -4.77 10.64 -13.54
CA PRO A 80 -3.56 11.33 -13.09
C PRO A 80 -3.04 12.32 -14.14
N ASP A 81 -2.49 13.43 -13.69
CA ASP A 81 -1.80 14.41 -14.56
C ASP A 81 -0.42 13.90 -15.04
N LEU A 82 0.17 12.99 -14.30
CA LEU A 82 1.47 12.40 -14.58
C LEU A 82 1.50 10.97 -14.11
N VAL A 83 1.94 10.07 -14.99
CA VAL A 83 2.25 8.68 -14.66
C VAL A 83 3.72 8.43 -14.93
N VAL A 84 4.40 7.85 -13.95
CA VAL A 84 5.77 7.37 -14.07
C VAL A 84 5.83 5.87 -13.80
N GLN A 85 6.71 5.17 -14.47
CA GLN A 85 6.93 3.74 -14.24
C GLN A 85 8.39 3.38 -14.54
N PHE A 86 8.81 2.20 -14.18
CA PHE A 86 10.11 1.70 -14.59
C PHE A 86 10.22 1.65 -16.11
N ASP A 87 11.37 2.07 -16.65
CA ASP A 87 11.68 1.99 -18.08
C ASP A 87 11.93 0.54 -18.55
N ARG A 88 12.21 -0.34 -17.60
CA ARG A 88 12.43 -1.78 -17.78
C ARG A 88 12.00 -2.55 -16.54
N PRO A 89 11.58 -3.81 -16.70
CA PRO A 89 11.21 -4.64 -15.56
C PRO A 89 12.35 -4.80 -14.56
N VAL A 90 12.03 -4.65 -13.27
CA VAL A 90 12.95 -4.97 -12.18
C VAL A 90 12.88 -6.47 -11.94
N TYR A 91 14.01 -7.16 -12.06
CA TYR A 91 14.08 -8.61 -11.87
C TYR A 91 14.52 -8.96 -10.46
N VAL A 92 13.69 -9.69 -9.73
CA VAL A 92 13.98 -10.22 -8.41
C VAL A 92 14.22 -11.73 -8.52
N LYS A 93 15.43 -12.16 -8.17
CA LYS A 93 15.89 -13.54 -8.37
C LYS A 93 15.17 -14.55 -7.45
N ASP A 94 15.30 -15.82 -7.80
CA ASP A 94 14.72 -16.95 -7.06
C ASP A 94 15.17 -17.02 -5.60
N ASP A 95 16.43 -16.76 -5.32
CA ASP A 95 17.06 -16.86 -4.01
C ASP A 95 16.81 -15.67 -3.08
N ILE A 96 16.15 -14.63 -3.59
CA ILE A 96 15.84 -13.44 -2.81
C ILE A 96 14.53 -13.64 -2.05
N MET A 97 14.56 -13.46 -0.73
CA MET A 97 13.39 -13.35 0.13
C MET A 97 13.04 -11.90 0.40
N ASP A 98 14.05 -11.10 0.76
CA ASP A 98 13.93 -9.67 1.04
C ASP A 98 14.94 -8.87 0.22
N TRP A 99 14.47 -7.78 -0.41
CA TRP A 99 15.36 -6.89 -1.16
C TRP A 99 14.82 -5.47 -1.19
N GLN A 100 15.68 -4.51 -0.86
CA GLN A 100 15.31 -3.09 -0.76
C GLN A 100 16.16 -2.19 -1.67
N PRO A 101 15.99 -2.28 -3.00
CA PRO A 101 16.72 -1.41 -3.91
C PRO A 101 16.13 0.01 -3.93
N THR A 102 16.99 0.98 -4.18
CA THR A 102 16.58 2.30 -4.62
C THR A 102 16.65 2.33 -6.14
N VAL A 103 15.53 2.68 -6.78
CA VAL A 103 15.37 2.72 -8.22
C VAL A 103 14.82 4.05 -8.68
N GLN A 104 15.00 4.36 -9.96
CA GLN A 104 14.51 5.59 -10.56
C GLN A 104 13.43 5.27 -11.60
N MET A 105 12.35 6.03 -11.54
CA MET A 105 11.30 6.04 -12.55
C MET A 105 11.50 7.26 -13.42
N PRO A 106 11.76 7.10 -14.73
CA PRO A 106 11.94 8.25 -15.60
C PRO A 106 10.63 9.03 -15.74
N VAL A 107 10.74 10.34 -15.65
CA VAL A 107 9.63 11.23 -15.98
C VAL A 107 9.54 11.36 -17.49
N PRO A 108 8.35 11.16 -18.10
CA PRO A 108 8.21 11.31 -19.54
C PRO A 108 8.69 12.68 -20.03
N GLU A 109 9.38 12.69 -21.16
CA GLU A 109 9.91 13.93 -21.75
C GLU A 109 8.80 14.98 -21.95
N GLY A 110 9.05 16.19 -21.48
CA GLY A 110 8.09 17.30 -21.58
C GLY A 110 6.95 17.28 -20.56
N ALA A 111 6.77 16.19 -19.80
CA ALA A 111 5.69 16.10 -18.83
C ALA A 111 5.92 16.94 -17.57
N HIS A 112 7.18 17.17 -17.21
CA HIS A 112 7.58 17.90 -16.01
C HIS A 112 8.74 18.86 -16.29
N THR A 113 8.42 19.99 -16.90
CA THR A 113 9.40 21.01 -17.35
C THR A 113 9.60 22.17 -16.37
N LYS A 114 8.95 22.11 -15.21
CA LYS A 114 9.07 23.09 -14.10
C LYS A 114 8.54 22.44 -12.82
N PRO A 115 8.95 22.93 -11.63
CA PRO A 115 8.43 22.41 -10.36
C PRO A 115 6.91 22.46 -10.31
N LYS A 116 6.30 21.38 -9.78
CA LYS A 116 4.85 21.25 -9.64
C LYS A 116 4.48 20.91 -8.19
N TRP A 117 3.32 21.37 -7.76
CA TRP A 117 2.72 20.95 -6.50
C TRP A 117 1.92 19.67 -6.71
N VAL A 118 2.25 18.65 -5.93
CA VAL A 118 1.55 17.37 -5.92
C VAL A 118 0.56 17.38 -4.77
N SER A 119 -0.72 17.35 -5.09
CA SER A 119 -1.81 17.30 -4.10
C SER A 119 -2.30 15.89 -3.82
N LYS A 120 -2.12 14.98 -4.78
CA LYS A 120 -2.44 13.56 -4.66
C LYS A 120 -1.34 12.74 -5.29
N ALA A 121 -1.05 11.58 -4.73
CA ALA A 121 -0.13 10.62 -5.30
C ALA A 121 -0.61 9.20 -5.03
N GLU A 122 -0.40 8.33 -5.97
CA GLU A 122 -0.71 6.91 -5.86
C GLU A 122 0.50 6.09 -6.29
N LEU A 123 0.79 5.06 -5.52
CA LEU A 123 1.84 4.09 -5.83
C LEU A 123 1.14 2.76 -6.14
N ALA A 124 1.19 2.35 -7.39
CA ALA A 124 0.55 1.13 -7.88
C ALA A 124 1.59 0.00 -8.00
N PRO A 125 1.66 -0.91 -7.01
CA PRO A 125 2.57 -2.04 -7.04
C PRO A 125 2.34 -2.91 -8.27
N GLY A 126 3.42 -3.44 -8.87
CA GLY A 126 3.34 -4.36 -10.01
C GLY A 126 2.87 -5.76 -9.63
N GLY A 127 2.81 -6.08 -8.33
CA GLY A 127 2.31 -7.36 -7.85
C GLY A 127 2.41 -7.52 -6.32
N PRO A 128 1.91 -8.66 -5.80
CA PRO A 128 1.82 -8.91 -4.34
C PRO A 128 3.18 -9.07 -3.65
N TRP A 129 4.25 -9.23 -4.40
CA TRP A 129 5.61 -9.28 -3.91
C TRP A 129 6.20 -7.91 -3.53
N VAL A 130 5.53 -6.82 -3.88
CA VAL A 130 5.90 -5.48 -3.43
C VAL A 130 5.33 -5.26 -2.03
N HIS A 131 6.20 -5.29 -1.01
CA HIS A 131 5.79 -5.11 0.38
C HIS A 131 5.49 -3.65 0.70
N HIS A 132 6.36 -2.72 0.26
CA HIS A 132 6.09 -1.28 0.30
C HIS A 132 7.00 -0.51 -0.66
N ILE A 133 6.59 0.73 -0.93
CA ILE A 133 7.31 1.67 -1.79
C ILE A 133 7.43 2.98 -1.01
N VAL A 134 8.62 3.56 -0.96
CA VAL A 134 8.83 4.87 -0.32
C VAL A 134 9.34 5.87 -1.35
N SER A 135 8.66 6.99 -1.47
CA SER A 135 9.08 8.11 -2.31
C SER A 135 9.06 9.41 -1.51
N SER A 136 10.07 10.25 -1.70
CA SER A 136 10.15 11.56 -1.04
C SER A 136 9.02 12.52 -1.43
N HIS A 137 8.45 12.33 -2.62
CA HIS A 137 7.43 13.23 -3.18
C HIS A 137 6.02 12.63 -3.22
N MET A 138 5.92 11.29 -3.09
CA MET A 138 4.65 10.57 -3.20
C MET A 138 4.29 9.80 -1.93
N GLY A 139 5.09 9.96 -0.87
CA GLY A 139 4.83 9.31 0.41
C GLY A 139 5.18 7.82 0.42
N VAL A 140 4.43 7.04 1.19
CA VAL A 140 4.65 5.60 1.38
C VAL A 140 3.43 4.84 0.87
N GLY A 141 3.66 4.02 -0.15
CA GLY A 141 2.69 3.06 -0.66
C GLY A 141 2.88 1.70 0.01
N VAL A 142 1.79 1.13 0.52
CA VAL A 142 1.73 -0.25 1.01
C VAL A 142 0.51 -0.92 0.38
N PRO A 143 0.57 -2.24 0.10
CA PRO A 143 -0.59 -2.96 -0.40
C PRO A 143 -1.82 -2.75 0.48
N GLY A 144 -2.97 -2.50 -0.13
CA GLY A 144 -4.22 -2.24 0.57
C GLY A 144 -4.36 -0.84 1.19
N ARG A 145 -3.38 0.04 1.01
CA ARG A 145 -3.52 1.45 1.37
C ARG A 145 -3.91 2.26 0.13
N GLY A 146 -4.92 3.10 0.30
CA GLY A 146 -5.35 4.03 -0.74
C GLY A 146 -4.30 5.11 -1.06
N PRO A 147 -4.60 5.97 -2.03
CA PRO A 147 -3.71 7.04 -2.46
C PRO A 147 -3.42 8.03 -1.33
N PHE A 148 -2.26 8.66 -1.42
CA PHE A 148 -1.89 9.76 -0.55
C PHE A 148 -2.56 11.04 -1.05
N THR A 149 -3.35 11.70 -0.19
CA THR A 149 -4.06 12.95 -0.52
C THR A 149 -3.74 14.02 0.51
N TYR A 150 -3.25 15.16 0.06
CA TYR A 150 -3.07 16.32 0.93
C TYR A 150 -4.41 17.03 1.17
N PRO A 151 -4.58 17.72 2.30
CA PRO A 151 -5.72 18.60 2.51
C PRO A 151 -5.82 19.67 1.41
N GLU A 152 -7.03 20.18 1.18
CA GLU A 152 -7.26 21.24 0.19
C GLU A 152 -6.32 22.44 0.41
N GLY A 153 -5.69 22.92 -0.65
CA GLY A 153 -4.70 23.99 -0.61
C GLY A 153 -3.29 23.57 -0.18
N TRP A 154 -3.07 22.28 0.09
CA TRP A 154 -1.77 21.73 0.48
C TRP A 154 -1.22 20.79 -0.60
N GLY A 155 0.09 20.63 -0.59
CA GLY A 155 0.80 19.70 -1.47
C GLY A 155 2.28 19.66 -1.15
N VAL A 156 2.98 18.70 -1.74
CA VAL A 156 4.44 18.66 -1.74
C VAL A 156 4.97 19.21 -3.07
N LEU A 157 6.01 20.02 -3.00
CA LEU A 157 6.68 20.53 -4.19
C LEU A 157 7.57 19.43 -4.79
N MET A 158 7.20 18.97 -5.97
CA MET A 158 8.02 18.08 -6.78
C MET A 158 8.96 18.94 -7.63
N PRO A 159 10.29 18.89 -7.43
CA PRO A 159 11.24 19.65 -8.20
C PRO A 159 11.27 19.16 -9.66
N GLU A 160 11.81 19.99 -10.54
CA GLU A 160 12.11 19.59 -11.91
C GLU A 160 13.27 18.59 -11.88
N ASP A 161 12.93 17.31 -11.96
CA ASP A 161 13.88 16.21 -11.97
C ASP A 161 13.46 15.22 -13.08
N PRO A 162 14.38 14.74 -13.91
CA PRO A 162 14.07 13.75 -14.94
C PRO A 162 13.70 12.37 -14.37
N PHE A 163 13.86 12.18 -13.07
CA PHE A 163 13.54 10.91 -12.40
C PHE A 163 12.82 11.12 -11.09
N ILE A 164 11.91 10.23 -10.78
CA ILE A 164 11.37 10.05 -9.43
C ILE A 164 12.07 8.88 -8.78
N THR A 165 12.75 9.16 -7.67
CA THR A 165 13.47 8.12 -6.92
C THR A 165 12.53 7.46 -5.92
N VAL A 166 12.50 6.14 -5.94
CA VAL A 166 11.74 5.30 -5.01
C VAL A 166 12.63 4.25 -4.37
N ASN A 167 12.41 3.98 -3.10
CA ASN A 167 12.93 2.81 -2.42
C ASN A 167 11.84 1.74 -2.48
N MET A 168 12.14 0.64 -3.13
CA MET A 168 11.27 -0.52 -3.23
C MET A 168 11.59 -1.50 -2.12
N HIS A 169 10.58 -2.16 -1.56
CA HIS A 169 10.81 -3.32 -0.71
C HIS A 169 10.05 -4.51 -1.30
N TYR A 170 10.82 -5.46 -1.79
CA TYR A 170 10.30 -6.74 -2.27
C TYR A 170 10.39 -7.79 -1.17
N HIS A 171 9.32 -8.53 -0.99
CA HIS A 171 9.26 -9.70 -0.13
C HIS A 171 8.52 -10.83 -0.83
N LYS A 172 9.13 -12.00 -0.91
CA LYS A 172 8.55 -13.20 -1.51
C LYS A 172 9.20 -14.47 -0.93
N ASP A 173 8.53 -15.58 -1.08
CA ASP A 173 9.16 -16.86 -0.74
C ASP A 173 10.32 -17.14 -1.72
N PRO A 174 11.52 -17.50 -1.21
CA PRO A 174 12.63 -17.89 -2.05
C PRO A 174 12.46 -19.34 -2.53
N GLY A 175 13.00 -19.66 -3.70
CA GLY A 175 12.98 -21.03 -4.23
C GLY A 175 13.06 -21.07 -5.75
N GLU A 176 13.38 -22.21 -6.33
CA GLU A 176 13.44 -22.41 -7.76
C GLU A 176 12.09 -22.09 -8.44
N GLY A 177 12.12 -21.27 -9.47
CA GLY A 177 10.93 -20.81 -10.21
C GLY A 177 10.12 -19.70 -9.54
N THR A 178 10.61 -19.12 -8.44
CA THR A 178 9.95 -18.01 -7.73
C THR A 178 10.43 -16.62 -8.17
N ALA A 179 11.35 -16.53 -9.13
CA ALA A 179 11.77 -15.25 -9.69
C ALA A 179 10.57 -14.48 -10.23
N ILE A 180 10.58 -13.16 -10.05
CA ILE A 180 9.52 -12.27 -10.54
C ILE A 180 10.12 -11.10 -11.32
N THR A 181 9.29 -10.49 -12.12
CA THR A 181 9.55 -9.19 -12.73
C THR A 181 8.52 -8.19 -12.27
N ASP A 182 8.95 -7.00 -11.92
CA ASP A 182 8.09 -5.93 -11.45
C ASP A 182 8.09 -4.72 -12.39
N MET A 183 6.91 -4.16 -12.62
CA MET A 183 6.64 -2.94 -13.39
C MET A 183 5.77 -1.97 -12.59
N THR A 184 6.15 -1.74 -11.34
CA THR A 184 5.51 -0.72 -10.48
C THR A 184 5.44 0.63 -11.18
N ARG A 185 4.32 1.33 -10.96
CA ARG A 185 4.06 2.68 -11.48
C ARG A 185 3.56 3.61 -10.38
N ALA A 186 3.63 4.90 -10.64
CA ALA A 186 3.17 5.94 -9.73
C ALA A 186 2.57 7.12 -10.50
#